data_617612248ace28e2836ffce36aa9d163
#
_entry.id   617612248ace28e2836ffce36aa9d163
#
_cell.length_a   1.000
_cell.length_b   1.000
_cell.length_c   1.000
_cell.angle_alpha   90.00
_cell.angle_beta   90.00
_cell.angle_gamma   90.00
#
_symmetry.space_group_name_H-M   'P 1'
#
loop_
_entity.id
_entity.type
_entity.pdbx_description
1 polymer ?
#
loop_
_entity_poly.entity_id
_entity_poly.type
_entity_poly.pdbx_seq_one_letter_code
_entity_poly.pdbx_strand_id
1 'polypeptide(L)'
;MVALMLRKSPKICLACSAGGHLRELQLAIGAIPEQWDCYWLTLKTTSTKAFMADKEHVFLVNFQPAKKWTLIVNCLQAIFWVLVKRPDVIITTGAGVTVPTVFFAKKLLGTKVIFVNSAADVTHASKTPVWIERYSD
;
A
#
# COMPACT_ATOMS: atom_id res chain seq x y z
N MET A 1 -4.71 20.75 8.78
CA MET A 1 -4.01 21.78 7.97
C MET A 1 -2.72 22.26 8.61
N VAL A 2 -2.72 22.68 9.88
CA VAL A 2 -1.49 23.13 10.58
C VAL A 2 -0.44 22.00 10.72
N ALA A 3 -0.85 20.75 10.93
CA ALA A 3 0.07 19.61 11.02
C ALA A 3 0.78 19.26 9.70
N LEU A 4 0.17 19.57 8.55
CA LEU A 4 0.78 19.39 7.23
C LEU A 4 1.86 20.43 6.95
N MET A 5 1.73 21.64 7.49
CA MET A 5 2.71 22.71 7.31
C MET A 5 4.01 22.51 8.10
N LEU A 6 3.99 21.64 9.11
CA LEU A 6 5.15 21.37 9.96
C LEU A 6 5.98 20.15 9.52
N ARG A 7 5.53 19.38 8.55
CA ARG A 7 6.29 18.23 8.02
C ARG A 7 7.26 18.70 6.92
N LYS A 8 8.53 18.49 7.17
CA LYS A 8 9.60 18.76 6.18
C LYS A 8 9.52 17.86 4.94
N SER A 9 8.86 16.69 5.04
CA SER A 9 8.73 15.72 3.96
C SER A 9 7.38 15.00 4.03
N PRO A 10 6.79 14.60 2.89
CA PRO A 10 5.56 13.83 2.88
C PRO A 10 5.79 12.42 3.46
N LYS A 11 4.79 11.88 4.13
CA LYS A 11 4.78 10.48 4.57
C LYS A 11 4.24 9.59 3.45
N ILE A 12 5.05 8.65 3.00
CA ILE A 12 4.75 7.82 1.84
C ILE A 12 4.56 6.37 2.26
N CYS A 13 3.41 5.80 1.91
CA CYS A 13 3.13 4.38 2.05
C CYS A 13 3.42 3.66 0.74
N LEU A 14 4.28 2.67 0.78
CA LEU A 14 4.60 1.79 -0.34
C LEU A 14 3.83 0.48 -0.16
N ALA A 15 2.71 0.35 -0.85
CA ALA A 15 1.75 -0.73 -0.65
C ALA A 15 1.79 -1.74 -1.79
N CYS A 16 2.09 -3.00 -1.46
CA CYS A 16 2.15 -4.10 -2.44
C CYS A 16 1.88 -5.46 -1.77
N SER A 17 1.69 -6.48 -2.59
CA SER A 17 1.77 -7.87 -2.15
C SER A 17 3.19 -8.42 -2.28
N ALA A 18 3.38 -9.69 -1.93
CA ALA A 18 4.65 -10.37 -2.12
C ALA A 18 4.94 -10.69 -3.60
N GLY A 19 6.17 -11.07 -3.89
CA GLY A 19 6.59 -11.57 -5.20
C GLY A 19 6.71 -10.47 -6.26
N GLY A 20 6.07 -10.67 -7.41
CA GLY A 20 6.15 -9.77 -8.57
C GLY A 20 5.77 -8.33 -8.27
N HIS A 21 4.69 -8.12 -7.54
CA HIS A 21 4.23 -6.77 -7.15
C HIS A 21 5.26 -6.01 -6.30
N LEU A 22 5.94 -6.70 -5.39
CA LEU A 22 7.03 -6.10 -4.60
C LEU A 22 8.18 -5.65 -5.50
N ARG A 23 8.59 -6.52 -6.43
CA ARG A 23 9.67 -6.20 -7.37
C ARG A 23 9.30 -5.06 -8.33
N GLU A 24 8.09 -5.06 -8.83
CA GLU A 24 7.58 -3.99 -9.71
C GLU A 24 7.57 -2.65 -9.00
N LEU A 25 7.10 -2.62 -7.75
CA LEU A 25 7.11 -1.40 -6.95
C LEU A 25 8.54 -0.91 -6.69
N GLN A 26 9.47 -1.81 -6.36
CA GLN A 26 10.88 -1.46 -6.21
C GLN A 26 11.49 -0.84 -7.48
N LEU A 27 11.18 -1.40 -8.64
CA LEU A 27 11.67 -0.89 -9.93
C LEU A 27 11.05 0.48 -10.25
N ALA A 28 9.77 0.66 -9.95
CA ALA A 28 9.06 1.90 -10.24
C ALA A 28 9.52 3.09 -9.37
N ILE A 29 9.79 2.85 -8.10
CA ILE A 29 10.24 3.93 -7.19
C ILE A 29 11.73 4.22 -7.29
N GLY A 30 12.52 3.27 -7.78
CA GLY A 30 13.99 3.40 -7.84
C GLY A 30 14.61 3.63 -6.47
N ALA A 31 15.61 4.52 -6.41
CA ALA A 31 16.22 4.93 -5.14
C ALA A 31 15.31 5.92 -4.41
N ILE A 32 14.92 5.57 -3.18
CA ILE A 32 14.14 6.47 -2.33
C ILE A 32 15.11 7.46 -1.68
N PRO A 33 14.86 8.79 -1.81
CA PRO A 33 15.67 9.78 -1.10
C PRO A 33 15.60 9.57 0.43
N GLU A 34 16.72 9.62 1.11
CA GLU A 34 16.81 9.40 2.56
C GLU A 34 15.95 10.37 3.39
N GLN A 35 15.73 11.58 2.86
CA GLN A 35 14.89 12.58 3.51
C GLN A 35 13.38 12.29 3.43
N TRP A 36 12.96 11.30 2.67
CA TRP A 36 11.55 10.90 2.58
C TRP A 36 11.17 9.94 3.70
N ASP A 37 10.06 10.23 4.36
CA ASP A 37 9.48 9.37 5.40
C ASP A 37 8.63 8.28 4.73
N CYS A 38 9.23 7.14 4.44
CA CYS A 38 8.59 6.01 3.76
C CYS A 38 8.41 4.83 4.68
N TYR A 39 7.29 4.11 4.52
CA TYR A 39 7.08 2.80 5.11
C TYR A 39 6.42 1.85 4.11
N TRP A 40 6.69 0.56 4.28
CA TRP A 40 6.13 -0.49 3.45
C TRP A 40 4.89 -1.09 4.09
N LEU A 41 3.91 -1.42 3.26
CA LEU A 41 2.68 -2.11 3.68
C LEU A 41 2.46 -3.30 2.76
N THR A 42 2.49 -4.51 3.32
CA THR A 42 2.44 -5.74 2.55
C THR A 42 1.91 -6.91 3.39
N LEU A 43 1.79 -8.07 2.78
CA LEU A 43 1.46 -9.29 3.49
C LEU A 43 2.72 -10.01 4.00
N LYS A 44 2.55 -10.79 5.07
CA LYS A 44 3.64 -11.51 5.72
C LYS A 44 3.95 -12.82 5.01
N THR A 45 5.11 -12.89 4.36
CA THR A 45 5.66 -14.10 3.76
C THR A 45 7.12 -14.24 4.16
N THR A 46 7.75 -15.37 3.85
CA THR A 46 9.19 -15.55 4.10
C THR A 46 10.02 -14.51 3.33
N SER A 47 9.67 -14.25 2.07
CA SER A 47 10.38 -13.28 1.24
C SER A 47 10.17 -11.84 1.70
N THR A 48 8.95 -11.45 2.07
CA THR A 48 8.67 -10.10 2.56
C THR A 48 9.29 -9.85 3.93
N LYS A 49 9.30 -10.83 4.81
CA LYS A 49 10.00 -10.73 6.10
C LYS A 49 11.50 -10.46 5.93
N ALA A 50 12.15 -11.18 5.03
CA ALA A 50 13.57 -10.98 4.75
C ALA A 50 13.86 -9.61 4.14
N PHE A 51 13.05 -9.18 3.17
CA PHE A 51 13.18 -7.88 2.52
C PHE A 51 12.94 -6.71 3.47
N MET A 52 11.95 -6.85 4.37
CA MET A 52 11.52 -5.77 5.28
C MET A 52 12.35 -5.68 6.57
N ALA A 53 13.30 -6.59 6.80
CA ALA A 53 14.00 -6.72 8.08
C ALA A 53 14.69 -5.42 8.55
N ASP A 54 15.17 -4.59 7.62
CA ASP A 54 15.84 -3.31 7.87
C ASP A 54 14.99 -2.08 7.53
N LYS A 55 13.69 -2.27 7.24
CA LYS A 55 12.79 -1.21 6.77
C LYS A 55 11.60 -1.04 7.71
N GLU A 56 11.12 0.20 7.82
CA GLU A 56 9.82 0.45 8.48
C GLU A 56 8.70 -0.18 7.64
N HIS A 57 7.92 -1.05 8.26
CA HIS A 57 6.90 -1.82 7.57
C HIS A 57 5.71 -2.19 8.44
N VAL A 58 4.62 -2.52 7.76
CA VAL A 58 3.38 -3.04 8.33
C VAL A 58 2.99 -4.30 7.57
N PHE A 59 2.70 -5.38 8.29
CA PHE A 59 2.14 -6.60 7.70
C PHE A 59 0.63 -6.65 7.91
N LEU A 60 -0.10 -6.87 6.82
CA LEU A 60 -1.55 -7.07 6.83
C LEU A 60 -1.90 -8.55 6.61
N VAL A 61 -3.06 -8.96 7.12
CA VAL A 61 -3.64 -10.26 6.80
C VAL A 61 -4.11 -10.26 5.35
N ASN A 62 -3.73 -11.30 4.60
CA ASN A 62 -4.17 -11.46 3.22
C ASN A 62 -5.66 -11.84 3.16
N PHE A 63 -6.40 -11.19 2.29
CA PHE A 63 -7.79 -11.54 2.02
C PHE A 63 -7.88 -12.87 1.28
N GLN A 64 -8.64 -13.80 1.84
CA GLN A 64 -8.95 -15.10 1.22
C GLN A 64 -10.46 -15.19 0.96
N PRO A 65 -10.90 -15.29 -0.30
CA PRO A 65 -12.34 -15.35 -0.63
C PRO A 65 -13.10 -16.45 0.10
N ALA A 66 -12.46 -17.60 0.35
CA ALA A 66 -13.04 -18.71 1.11
C ALA A 66 -13.23 -18.43 2.61
N LYS A 67 -12.50 -17.44 3.14
CA LYS A 67 -12.53 -17.05 4.56
C LYS A 67 -12.87 -15.58 4.70
N LYS A 68 -14.15 -15.26 4.64
CA LYS A 68 -14.66 -13.87 4.67
C LYS A 68 -14.19 -13.07 5.89
N TRP A 69 -13.93 -13.73 7.02
CA TRP A 69 -13.40 -13.08 8.22
C TRP A 69 -12.02 -12.43 7.99
N THR A 70 -11.23 -12.95 7.05
CA THR A 70 -9.92 -12.36 6.71
C THR A 70 -10.06 -10.97 6.10
N LEU A 71 -11.13 -10.70 5.37
CA LEU A 71 -11.45 -9.37 4.88
C LEU A 71 -11.75 -8.41 6.03
N ILE A 72 -12.53 -8.86 7.01
CA ILE A 72 -12.86 -8.04 8.19
C ILE A 72 -11.59 -7.68 8.95
N VAL A 73 -10.71 -8.66 9.21
CA VAL A 73 -9.43 -8.42 9.89
C VAL A 73 -8.55 -7.46 9.08
N ASN A 74 -8.46 -7.66 7.77
CA ASN A 74 -7.69 -6.75 6.90
C ASN A 74 -8.25 -5.33 6.96
N CYS A 75 -9.56 -5.15 6.89
CA CYS A 75 -10.19 -3.83 6.99
C CYS A 75 -9.91 -3.15 8.33
N LEU A 76 -10.01 -3.89 9.44
CA LEU A 76 -9.70 -3.34 10.77
C LEU A 76 -8.24 -2.94 10.90
N GLN A 77 -7.32 -3.77 10.40
CA GLN A 77 -5.90 -3.43 10.35
C GLN A 77 -5.63 -2.21 9.46
N ALA A 78 -6.29 -2.15 8.30
CA ALA A 78 -6.17 -1.02 7.37
C ALA A 78 -6.59 0.30 8.03
N ILE A 79 -7.76 0.32 8.68
CA ILE A 79 -8.25 1.50 9.40
C ILE A 79 -7.26 1.90 10.50
N PHE A 80 -6.83 0.96 11.32
CA PHE A 80 -5.89 1.20 12.41
C PHE A 80 -4.59 1.84 11.89
N TRP A 81 -3.95 1.23 10.89
CA TRP A 81 -2.68 1.72 10.38
C TRP A 81 -2.80 3.02 9.58
N VAL A 82 -3.91 3.22 8.86
CA VAL A 82 -4.20 4.50 8.20
C VAL A 82 -4.27 5.64 9.23
N LEU A 83 -4.95 5.42 10.34
CA LEU A 83 -5.08 6.43 11.40
C LEU A 83 -3.79 6.66 12.17
N VAL A 84 -3.00 5.61 12.41
CA VAL A 84 -1.73 5.69 13.14
C VAL A 84 -0.63 6.30 12.28
N LYS A 85 -0.45 5.79 11.07
CA LYS A 85 0.63 6.23 10.15
C LYS A 85 0.28 7.52 9.42
N ARG A 86 -0.98 7.75 9.08
CA ARG A 86 -1.48 8.94 8.38
C ARG A 86 -0.67 9.28 7.13
N PRO A 87 -0.63 8.41 6.13
CA PRO A 87 0.15 8.65 4.92
C PRO A 87 -0.42 9.82 4.12
N ASP A 88 0.47 10.67 3.60
CA ASP A 88 0.10 11.75 2.70
C ASP A 88 -0.06 11.23 1.26
N VAL A 89 0.74 10.22 0.91
CA VAL A 89 0.75 9.57 -0.40
C VAL A 89 0.83 8.06 -0.24
N ILE A 90 0.07 7.32 -1.04
CA ILE A 90 0.20 5.87 -1.21
C ILE A 90 0.65 5.60 -2.64
N ILE A 91 1.73 4.86 -2.79
CA ILE A 91 2.18 4.31 -4.08
C ILE A 91 1.94 2.81 -4.04
N THR A 92 1.15 2.29 -4.96
CA THR A 92 0.74 0.89 -4.95
C THR A 92 0.76 0.27 -6.35
N THR A 93 1.05 -1.02 -6.41
CA THR A 93 0.94 -1.86 -7.61
C THR A 93 -0.39 -2.61 -7.71
N GLY A 94 -1.31 -2.38 -6.77
CA GLY A 94 -2.70 -2.83 -6.92
C GLY A 94 -3.02 -4.23 -6.45
N ALA A 95 -2.34 -4.75 -5.47
CA ALA A 95 -2.69 -6.05 -4.88
C ALA A 95 -3.97 -5.98 -4.02
N GLY A 96 -4.75 -7.05 -3.99
CA GLY A 96 -6.00 -7.14 -3.22
C GLY A 96 -5.84 -6.83 -1.74
N VAL A 97 -4.72 -7.22 -1.15
CA VAL A 97 -4.39 -6.93 0.26
C VAL A 97 -4.32 -5.43 0.57
N THR A 98 -4.03 -4.60 -0.42
CA THR A 98 -3.87 -3.15 -0.27
C THR A 98 -5.16 -2.35 -0.48
N VAL A 99 -6.19 -2.95 -1.07
CA VAL A 99 -7.44 -2.29 -1.42
C VAL A 99 -8.12 -1.62 -0.23
N PRO A 100 -8.31 -2.28 0.93
CA PRO A 100 -8.91 -1.62 2.08
C PRO A 100 -8.10 -0.42 2.57
N THR A 101 -6.77 -0.53 2.58
CA THR A 101 -5.90 0.58 2.99
C THR A 101 -6.04 1.78 2.08
N VAL A 102 -6.02 1.58 0.76
CA VAL A 102 -6.23 2.64 -0.24
C VAL A 102 -7.60 3.31 -0.04
N PHE A 103 -8.65 2.50 0.10
CA PHE A 103 -10.00 2.98 0.30
C PHE A 103 -10.13 3.86 1.55
N PHE A 104 -9.69 3.35 2.71
CA PHE A 104 -9.82 4.09 3.96
C PHE A 104 -8.90 5.32 4.02
N ALA A 105 -7.68 5.24 3.49
CA ALA A 105 -6.79 6.38 3.44
C ALA A 105 -7.38 7.51 2.59
N LYS A 106 -7.95 7.18 1.43
CA LYS A 106 -8.61 8.17 0.56
C LYS A 106 -9.84 8.78 1.23
N LYS A 107 -10.71 7.95 1.83
CA LYS A 107 -11.97 8.41 2.43
C LYS A 107 -11.79 9.16 3.74
N LEU A 108 -10.88 8.72 4.60
CA LEU A 108 -10.69 9.30 5.93
C LEU A 108 -9.70 10.48 5.96
N LEU A 109 -8.65 10.42 5.14
CA LEU A 109 -7.55 11.40 5.18
C LEU A 109 -7.41 12.22 3.89
N GLY A 110 -8.09 11.86 2.82
CA GLY A 110 -7.87 12.47 1.51
C GLY A 110 -6.47 12.20 0.94
N THR A 111 -5.86 11.08 1.33
CA THR A 111 -4.54 10.65 0.88
C THR A 111 -4.47 10.57 -0.65
N LYS A 112 -3.39 11.08 -1.24
CA LYS A 112 -3.12 10.92 -2.68
C LYS A 112 -2.70 9.49 -2.96
N VAL A 113 -3.26 8.90 -4.02
CA VAL A 113 -2.97 7.53 -4.42
C VAL A 113 -2.38 7.50 -5.81
N ILE A 114 -1.16 6.97 -5.93
CA ILE A 114 -0.46 6.75 -7.17
C ILE A 114 -0.49 5.25 -7.48
N PHE A 115 -1.16 4.89 -8.54
CA PHE A 115 -1.22 3.52 -9.01
C PHE A 115 -0.15 3.26 -10.07
N VAL A 116 0.73 2.29 -9.80
CA VAL A 116 1.74 1.83 -10.74
C VAL A 116 1.21 0.59 -11.44
N ASN A 117 0.86 0.73 -12.71
CA ASN A 117 0.36 -0.38 -13.51
C ASN A 117 1.49 -1.30 -13.95
N SER A 118 1.29 -2.59 -13.77
CA SER A 118 2.22 -3.61 -14.20
C SER A 118 2.04 -3.94 -15.68
N ALA A 119 3.14 -4.14 -16.40
CA ALA A 119 3.10 -4.66 -17.76
C ALA A 119 2.46 -6.05 -17.87
N ALA A 120 2.48 -6.84 -16.78
CA ALA A 120 1.83 -8.14 -16.72
C ALA A 120 0.29 -8.03 -16.64
N ASP A 121 -0.25 -6.96 -16.11
CA ASP A 121 -1.70 -6.74 -15.99
C ASP A 121 -2.37 -6.35 -17.31
N VAL A 122 -1.60 -5.98 -18.33
CA VAL A 122 -2.12 -5.64 -19.66
C VAL A 122 -2.70 -6.88 -20.37
N THR A 123 -2.25 -8.08 -19.99
CA THR A 123 -2.67 -9.34 -20.61
C THR A 123 -3.76 -10.09 -19.83
N HIS A 124 -3.95 -9.76 -18.54
CA HIS A 124 -4.96 -10.38 -17.68
C HIS A 124 -5.69 -9.31 -16.87
N ALA A 125 -6.92 -9.00 -17.26
CA ALA A 125 -7.78 -8.06 -16.55
C ALA A 125 -8.18 -8.63 -15.17
N SER A 126 -7.34 -8.45 -14.16
CA SER A 126 -7.76 -8.68 -12.79
C SER A 126 -8.69 -7.56 -12.32
N LYS A 127 -9.67 -7.87 -11.47
CA LYS A 127 -10.61 -6.86 -10.96
C LYS A 127 -9.96 -5.87 -9.99
N THR A 128 -8.85 -6.24 -9.40
CA THR A 128 -8.15 -5.44 -8.37
C THR A 128 -7.56 -4.14 -8.91
N PRO A 129 -6.84 -4.12 -10.05
CA PRO A 129 -6.35 -2.86 -10.64
C PRO A 129 -7.47 -1.86 -10.93
N VAL A 130 -8.60 -2.33 -11.47
CA VAL A 130 -9.74 -1.47 -11.80
C VAL A 130 -10.30 -0.79 -10.54
N TRP A 131 -10.39 -1.51 -9.43
CA TRP A 131 -10.86 -0.94 -8.16
C TRP A 131 -9.91 0.13 -7.62
N ILE A 132 -8.61 -0.12 -7.66
CA ILE A 132 -7.60 0.82 -7.16
C ILE A 132 -7.47 2.03 -8.08
N GLU A 133 -7.48 1.82 -9.38
CA GLU A 133 -7.45 2.90 -10.38
C GLU A 133 -8.60 3.89 -10.17
N ARG A 134 -9.77 3.39 -9.79
CA ARG A 134 -10.94 4.24 -9.46
C ARG A 134 -10.68 5.20 -8.30
N TYR A 135 -9.80 4.84 -7.36
CA TYR A 135 -9.44 5.65 -6.19
C TYR A 135 -8.07 6.31 -6.32
N SER A 136 -7.36 6.10 -7.43
CA SER A 136 -6.09 6.78 -7.69
C SER A 136 -6.32 8.21 -8.18
N ASP A 137 -5.31 9.02 -7.97
CA ASP A 137 -5.26 10.42 -8.42
C ASP A 137 -4.57 10.54 -9.78
#